data_d9232b2916bcc42d45e84f7d82ee5365
#
_entry.id   d9232b2916bcc42d45e84f7d82ee5365
#
_cell.length_a   1.000
_cell.length_b   1.000
_cell.length_c   1.000
_cell.angle_alpha   90.00
_cell.angle_beta   90.00
_cell.angle_gamma   90.00
#
_symmetry.space_group_name_H-M   'P 1'
#
loop_
_entity.id
_entity.type
_entity.pdbx_description
1 polymer ?
#
loop_
_entity_poly.entity_id
_entity_poly.type
_entity_poly.pdbx_seq_one_letter_code
_entity_poly.pdbx_strand_id
1 'polypeptide(L)'
;AAGSERYAAIYKWYKETIFDAYEKYGYVIDYIDPDKNETGSPDGEIIKYFANALKNETDFPSYFTEEAKEAYHNIKIVASDENKGLKIVPLMRSDSGVYDAVDAIGFHYRTNATSDYITMADVDDKEVWYSEGCATARCTCSSLRLVPSMRASSTAIRNCCPPAIRGAATSIMTPCSIC
;
A
#
# COMPACT_ATOMS: atom_id res chain seq x y z
N ALA A 1 -1.38 -7.15 26.83
CA ALA A 1 -2.02 -8.43 26.63
C ALA A 1 -3.19 -8.35 25.62
N ALA A 2 -4.17 -7.44 25.80
CA ALA A 2 -5.32 -7.31 24.89
C ALA A 2 -4.94 -6.91 23.44
N GLY A 3 -3.87 -6.14 23.27
CA GLY A 3 -3.38 -5.75 21.95
C GLY A 3 -2.78 -6.91 21.18
N SER A 4 -1.96 -7.72 21.80
CA SER A 4 -1.28 -8.83 21.14
C SER A 4 -2.24 -9.93 20.68
N GLU A 5 -3.29 -10.22 21.43
CA GLU A 5 -4.32 -11.18 21.05
C GLU A 5 -5.12 -10.70 19.84
N ARG A 6 -5.45 -9.40 19.81
CA ARG A 6 -6.11 -8.76 18.66
C ARG A 6 -5.22 -8.84 17.42
N TYR A 7 -3.94 -8.51 17.54
CA TYR A 7 -3.01 -8.54 16.41
C TYR A 7 -2.83 -9.95 15.85
N ALA A 8 -2.74 -10.95 16.73
CA ALA A 8 -2.67 -12.35 16.36
C ALA A 8 -3.92 -12.82 15.59
N ALA A 9 -5.11 -12.40 16.03
CA ALA A 9 -6.35 -12.74 15.35
C ALA A 9 -6.45 -12.09 13.96
N ILE A 10 -6.04 -10.82 13.83
CA ILE A 10 -6.00 -10.12 12.54
C ILE A 10 -4.96 -10.77 11.62
N TYR A 11 -3.76 -11.06 12.12
CA TYR A 11 -2.71 -11.72 11.35
C TYR A 11 -3.16 -13.09 10.85
N LYS A 12 -3.81 -13.87 11.69
CA LYS A 12 -4.35 -15.18 11.30
C LYS A 12 -5.30 -15.05 10.11
N TRP A 13 -6.18 -14.06 10.13
CA TRP A 13 -7.10 -13.82 9.01
C TRP A 13 -6.36 -13.46 7.70
N TYR A 14 -5.34 -12.60 7.77
CA TYR A 14 -4.49 -12.29 6.62
C TYR A 14 -3.75 -13.53 6.10
N LYS A 15 -3.14 -14.30 7.02
CA LYS A 15 -2.44 -15.55 6.70
C LYS A 15 -3.34 -16.52 5.96
N GLU A 16 -4.52 -16.80 6.48
CA GLU A 16 -5.51 -17.67 5.84
C GLU A 16 -5.91 -17.15 4.46
N THR A 17 -6.16 -15.86 4.33
CA THR A 17 -6.50 -15.23 3.04
C THR A 17 -5.37 -15.39 2.00
N ILE A 18 -4.12 -15.24 2.41
CA ILE A 18 -2.95 -15.42 1.53
C ILE A 18 -2.83 -16.89 1.12
N PHE A 19 -3.04 -17.81 2.05
CA PHE A 19 -2.99 -19.25 1.77
C PHE A 19 -4.09 -19.66 0.79
N ASP A 20 -5.32 -19.20 1.01
CA ASP A 20 -6.45 -19.44 0.11
C ASP A 20 -6.21 -18.86 -1.30
N ALA A 21 -5.60 -17.68 -1.39
CA ALA A 21 -5.24 -17.07 -2.67
C ALA A 21 -4.22 -17.91 -3.42
N TYR A 22 -3.20 -18.41 -2.73
CA TYR A 22 -2.21 -19.29 -3.33
C TYR A 22 -2.80 -20.64 -3.74
N GLU A 23 -3.59 -21.29 -2.90
CA GLU A 23 -4.24 -22.57 -3.22
C GLU A 23 -5.14 -22.44 -4.46
N LYS A 24 -5.92 -21.36 -4.53
CA LYS A 24 -6.94 -21.18 -5.56
C LYS A 24 -6.40 -20.62 -6.88
N TYR A 25 -5.42 -19.73 -6.80
CA TYR A 25 -4.96 -18.93 -7.94
C TYR A 25 -3.47 -19.09 -8.26
N GLY A 26 -2.71 -19.74 -7.40
CA GLY A 26 -1.28 -20.02 -7.61
C GLY A 26 -0.35 -18.81 -7.43
N TYR A 27 -0.77 -17.75 -6.70
CA TYR A 27 0.10 -16.61 -6.40
C TYR A 27 0.06 -16.21 -4.94
N VAL A 28 1.16 -15.68 -4.43
CA VAL A 28 1.26 -15.04 -3.14
C VAL A 28 1.06 -13.54 -3.32
N ILE A 29 0.34 -12.91 -2.41
CA ILE A 29 0.08 -11.46 -2.41
C ILE A 29 1.40 -10.72 -2.13
N ASP A 30 1.74 -9.70 -2.92
CA ASP A 30 3.00 -8.96 -2.79
C ASP A 30 2.96 -7.90 -1.67
N TYR A 31 1.79 -7.31 -1.40
CA TYR A 31 1.62 -6.20 -0.45
C TYR A 31 0.38 -6.38 0.40
N ILE A 32 0.49 -6.02 1.67
CA ILE A 32 -0.64 -5.96 2.61
C ILE A 32 -0.63 -4.64 3.37
N ASP A 33 -1.82 -4.18 3.77
CA ASP A 33 -2.00 -3.05 4.69
C ASP A 33 -2.68 -3.53 5.97
N PRO A 34 -1.91 -3.80 7.03
CA PRO A 34 -2.46 -4.28 8.30
C PRO A 34 -3.12 -3.19 9.14
N ASP A 35 -2.88 -1.93 8.82
CA ASP A 35 -3.36 -0.76 9.57
C ASP A 35 -3.96 0.29 8.64
N LYS A 36 -4.95 -0.12 7.83
CA LYS A 36 -5.72 0.84 7.02
C LYS A 36 -6.43 1.84 7.91
N ASN A 37 -5.95 3.08 7.91
CA ASN A 37 -6.36 4.09 8.85
C ASN A 37 -6.71 5.42 8.18
N GLU A 38 -7.92 5.56 7.65
CA GLU A 38 -8.31 6.75 6.91
C GLU A 38 -8.33 8.04 7.72
N THR A 39 -8.70 7.98 9.00
CA THR A 39 -8.98 9.19 9.81
C THR A 39 -8.37 9.17 11.20
N GLY A 40 -7.95 8.03 11.67
CA GLY A 40 -7.41 7.85 13.01
C GLY A 40 -5.93 8.21 13.15
N SER A 41 -5.26 7.51 14.02
CA SER A 41 -3.80 7.53 14.14
C SER A 41 -3.26 6.14 13.84
N PRO A 42 -2.16 6.02 13.11
CA PRO A 42 -1.58 4.72 12.78
C PRO A 42 -1.18 3.97 14.05
N ASP A 43 -1.40 2.67 14.02
CA ASP A 43 -1.02 1.74 15.09
C ASP A 43 0.33 1.09 14.74
N GLY A 44 1.43 1.71 15.18
CA GLY A 44 2.79 1.20 14.92
C GLY A 44 3.04 -0.19 15.49
N GLU A 45 2.31 -0.59 16.53
CA GLU A 45 2.50 -1.91 17.14
C GLU A 45 1.95 -3.02 16.26
N ILE A 46 0.80 -2.82 15.59
CA ILE A 46 0.29 -3.81 14.63
C ILE A 46 1.20 -3.91 13.40
N ILE A 47 1.74 -2.78 12.93
CA ILE A 47 2.68 -2.75 11.79
C ILE A 47 3.94 -3.58 12.12
N LYS A 48 4.58 -3.32 13.26
CA LYS A 48 5.75 -4.09 13.73
C LYS A 48 5.42 -5.56 13.97
N TYR A 49 4.24 -5.84 14.52
CA TYR A 49 3.78 -7.21 14.73
C TYR A 49 3.70 -7.97 13.42
N PHE A 50 3.09 -7.38 12.39
CA PHE A 50 2.94 -8.02 11.08
C PHE A 50 4.29 -8.24 10.40
N ALA A 51 5.17 -7.24 10.40
CA ALA A 51 6.52 -7.38 9.84
C ALA A 51 7.29 -8.55 10.48
N ASN A 52 7.22 -8.67 11.80
CA ASN A 52 7.85 -9.76 12.53
C ASN A 52 7.19 -11.11 12.24
N ALA A 53 5.86 -11.16 12.21
CA ALA A 53 5.11 -12.40 12.00
C ALA A 53 5.30 -12.95 10.58
N LEU A 54 5.24 -12.11 9.55
CA LEU A 54 5.53 -12.50 8.17
C LEU A 54 6.92 -13.10 8.01
N LYS A 55 7.91 -12.43 8.58
CA LYS A 55 9.32 -12.83 8.47
C LYS A 55 9.64 -14.14 9.19
N ASN A 56 8.91 -14.46 10.26
CA ASN A 56 9.18 -15.62 11.11
C ASN A 56 8.10 -16.71 11.01
N GLU A 57 7.19 -16.65 10.04
CA GLU A 57 6.17 -17.68 9.84
C GLU A 57 6.81 -19.02 9.45
N THR A 58 6.42 -20.08 10.10
CA THR A 58 6.90 -21.44 9.83
C THR A 58 5.78 -22.45 9.60
N ASP A 59 4.55 -22.10 9.94
CA ASP A 59 3.38 -22.97 9.82
C ASP A 59 2.72 -22.74 8.45
N PHE A 60 3.23 -23.45 7.45
CA PHE A 60 2.72 -23.42 6.09
C PHE A 60 1.96 -24.69 5.74
N PRO A 61 0.88 -24.61 4.94
CA PRO A 61 0.22 -25.77 4.38
C PRO A 61 1.16 -26.60 3.49
N SER A 62 0.92 -27.88 3.40
CA SER A 62 1.76 -28.81 2.63
C SER A 62 1.81 -28.51 1.12
N TYR A 63 0.84 -27.76 0.60
CA TYR A 63 0.80 -27.32 -0.80
C TYR A 63 1.63 -26.06 -1.10
N PHE A 64 2.18 -25.38 -0.07
CA PHE A 64 3.07 -24.25 -0.25
C PHE A 64 4.45 -24.75 -0.69
N THR A 65 4.90 -24.28 -1.86
CA THR A 65 6.27 -24.56 -2.34
C THR A 65 7.29 -23.71 -1.61
N GLU A 66 8.57 -24.04 -1.72
CA GLU A 66 9.64 -23.23 -1.12
C GLU A 66 9.67 -21.81 -1.70
N GLU A 67 9.41 -21.66 -3.00
CA GLU A 67 9.32 -20.36 -3.67
C GLU A 67 8.12 -19.55 -3.12
N ALA A 68 6.99 -20.20 -2.83
CA ALA A 68 5.84 -19.55 -2.24
C ALA A 68 6.10 -19.10 -0.79
N LYS A 69 6.84 -19.89 -0.01
CA LYS A 69 7.28 -19.52 1.34
C LYS A 69 8.22 -18.32 1.31
N GLU A 70 9.17 -18.32 0.37
CA GLU A 70 10.06 -17.17 0.16
C GLU A 70 9.27 -15.92 -0.24
N ALA A 71 8.33 -16.04 -1.16
CA ALA A 71 7.44 -14.94 -1.54
C ALA A 71 6.62 -14.43 -0.35
N TYR A 72 6.11 -15.33 0.50
CA TYR A 72 5.38 -14.97 1.72
C TYR A 72 6.25 -14.15 2.70
N HIS A 73 7.49 -14.57 2.93
CA HIS A 73 8.43 -13.86 3.80
C HIS A 73 8.85 -12.49 3.24
N ASN A 74 8.70 -12.29 1.95
CA ASN A 74 9.02 -11.05 1.24
C ASN A 74 7.78 -10.15 1.01
N ILE A 75 6.61 -10.50 1.58
CA ILE A 75 5.42 -9.64 1.53
C ILE A 75 5.75 -8.28 2.15
N LYS A 76 5.46 -7.23 1.41
CA LYS A 76 5.71 -5.85 1.79
C LYS A 76 4.53 -5.25 2.53
N ILE A 77 4.81 -4.34 3.45
CA ILE A 77 3.81 -3.63 4.24
C ILE A 77 3.59 -2.23 3.69
N VAL A 78 2.33 -1.96 3.35
CA VAL A 78 1.83 -0.60 3.08
C VAL A 78 1.28 -0.03 4.39
N ALA A 79 1.51 1.24 4.66
CA ALA A 79 0.92 1.96 5.78
C ALA A 79 0.68 3.43 5.40
N SER A 80 -0.31 4.09 5.95
CA SER A 80 -1.48 3.51 6.63
C SER A 80 -2.76 3.95 5.93
N ASP A 81 -2.65 4.28 4.65
CA ASP A 81 -3.75 4.70 3.78
C ASP A 81 -4.58 5.87 4.36
N GLU A 82 -3.90 6.91 4.79
CA GLU A 82 -4.52 8.07 5.44
C GLU A 82 -5.16 9.03 4.45
N ASN A 83 -6.36 9.50 4.76
CA ASN A 83 -7.05 10.50 3.91
C ASN A 83 -6.85 11.95 4.36
N LYS A 84 -6.66 12.21 5.64
CA LYS A 84 -6.62 13.59 6.19
C LYS A 84 -5.35 13.94 6.97
N GLY A 85 -4.60 12.94 7.32
CA GLY A 85 -3.37 13.10 8.09
C GLY A 85 -2.17 12.64 7.28
N LEU A 86 -1.01 12.75 7.84
CA LEU A 86 0.24 12.15 7.41
C LEU A 86 0.96 11.67 8.66
N LYS A 87 0.19 11.09 9.58
CA LYS A 87 0.68 10.74 10.90
C LYS A 87 1.65 9.57 10.86
N ILE A 88 1.59 8.76 9.80
CA ILE A 88 2.53 7.66 9.61
C ILE A 88 3.97 8.17 9.46
N VAL A 89 4.19 9.27 8.75
CA VAL A 89 5.55 9.80 8.53
C VAL A 89 6.20 10.26 9.84
N PRO A 90 5.57 11.12 10.67
CA PRO A 90 6.08 11.42 12.00
C PRO A 90 6.30 10.19 12.88
N LEU A 91 5.43 9.18 12.81
CA LEU A 91 5.59 7.94 13.55
C LEU A 91 6.84 7.18 13.09
N MET A 92 7.03 7.00 11.78
CA MET A 92 8.22 6.38 11.22
C MET A 92 9.51 7.13 11.62
N ARG A 93 9.47 8.47 11.71
CA ARG A 93 10.60 9.28 12.16
C ARG A 93 10.92 9.12 13.64
N SER A 94 9.93 8.82 14.48
CA SER A 94 10.08 8.66 15.92
C SER A 94 10.29 7.21 16.37
N ASP A 95 9.95 6.22 15.54
CA ASP A 95 10.07 4.79 15.83
C ASP A 95 10.75 4.07 14.65
N SER A 96 12.01 3.71 14.85
CA SER A 96 12.81 3.01 13.84
C SER A 96 12.23 1.63 13.49
N GLY A 97 11.58 0.95 14.42
CA GLY A 97 10.95 -0.34 14.17
C GLY A 97 9.75 -0.20 13.22
N VAL A 98 8.99 0.90 13.31
CA VAL A 98 7.94 1.20 12.33
C VAL A 98 8.55 1.60 10.99
N TYR A 99 9.62 2.41 11.01
CA TYR A 99 10.34 2.80 9.80
C TYR A 99 10.83 1.59 9.01
N ASP A 100 11.46 0.63 9.69
CA ASP A 100 12.00 -0.57 9.07
C ASP A 100 10.91 -1.53 8.58
N ALA A 101 9.75 -1.52 9.23
CA ALA A 101 8.62 -2.39 8.90
C ALA A 101 7.78 -1.91 7.71
N VAL A 102 7.78 -0.60 7.41
CA VAL A 102 6.97 -0.02 6.32
C VAL A 102 7.78 0.03 5.03
N ASP A 103 7.28 -0.61 3.99
CA ASP A 103 7.88 -0.61 2.65
C ASP A 103 7.28 0.49 1.77
N ALA A 104 5.97 0.71 1.87
CA ALA A 104 5.24 1.69 1.09
C ALA A 104 4.30 2.55 1.95
N ILE A 105 4.16 3.81 1.56
CA ILE A 105 3.23 4.74 2.21
C ILE A 105 2.05 5.00 1.30
N GLY A 106 0.86 4.57 1.73
CA GLY A 106 -0.40 4.83 1.04
C GLY A 106 -1.06 6.12 1.53
N PHE A 107 -1.71 6.84 0.62
CA PHE A 107 -2.54 7.99 0.96
C PHE A 107 -3.75 8.11 0.03
N HIS A 108 -4.83 8.74 0.55
CA HIS A 108 -6.11 8.88 -0.13
C HIS A 108 -6.48 10.35 -0.42
N TYR A 109 -7.28 10.57 -1.46
CA TYR A 109 -8.03 11.81 -1.73
C TYR A 109 -7.23 13.11 -1.70
N ARG A 110 -5.91 13.06 -1.79
CA ARG A 110 -5.08 14.26 -1.84
C ARG A 110 -4.63 14.56 -3.26
N THR A 111 -4.72 15.81 -3.63
CA THR A 111 -4.32 16.28 -4.97
C THR A 111 -2.84 16.64 -5.06
N ASN A 112 -2.17 16.83 -3.93
CA ASN A 112 -0.76 17.21 -3.89
C ASN A 112 -0.02 16.34 -2.87
N ALA A 113 1.13 15.81 -3.28
CA ALA A 113 2.08 15.23 -2.35
C ALA A 113 2.60 16.31 -1.41
N THR A 114 2.74 15.99 -0.12
CA THR A 114 3.37 16.88 0.84
C THR A 114 4.89 16.72 0.80
N SER A 115 5.61 17.68 1.39
CA SER A 115 7.06 17.59 1.55
C SER A 115 7.50 16.29 2.25
N ASP A 116 6.69 15.80 3.18
CA ASP A 116 7.01 14.57 3.93
C ASP A 116 7.00 13.34 3.02
N TYR A 117 6.00 13.18 2.15
CA TYR A 117 5.97 12.09 1.18
C TYR A 117 7.11 12.19 0.16
N ILE A 118 7.40 13.42 -0.32
CA ILE A 118 8.53 13.66 -1.23
C ILE A 118 9.84 13.25 -0.56
N THR A 119 10.04 13.63 0.71
CA THR A 119 11.24 13.26 1.44
C THR A 119 11.34 11.74 1.63
N MET A 120 10.24 11.07 1.97
CA MET A 120 10.23 9.62 2.10
C MET A 120 10.57 8.92 0.77
N ALA A 121 10.07 9.42 -0.35
CA ALA A 121 10.37 8.84 -1.64
C ALA A 121 11.81 9.16 -2.12
N ASP A 122 12.24 10.41 -2.02
CA ASP A 122 13.47 10.88 -2.65
C ASP A 122 14.72 10.67 -1.77
N VAL A 123 14.56 10.66 -0.44
CA VAL A 123 15.68 10.55 0.51
C VAL A 123 15.73 9.16 1.15
N ASP A 124 14.58 8.62 1.51
CA ASP A 124 14.48 7.35 2.23
C ASP A 124 14.21 6.15 1.31
N ASP A 125 14.03 6.37 0.01
CA ASP A 125 13.74 5.33 -1.01
C ASP A 125 12.50 4.48 -0.68
N LYS A 126 11.54 5.05 0.06
CA LYS A 126 10.26 4.39 0.35
C LYS A 126 9.30 4.56 -0.82
N GLU A 127 8.55 3.52 -1.15
CA GLU A 127 7.47 3.62 -2.12
C GLU A 127 6.37 4.54 -1.59
N VAL A 128 5.82 5.41 -2.43
CA VAL A 128 4.70 6.30 -2.06
C VAL A 128 3.58 6.13 -3.07
N TRP A 129 2.40 5.73 -2.55
CA TRP A 129 1.26 5.34 -3.36
C TRP A 129 0.07 6.28 -3.16
N TYR A 130 -0.52 6.75 -4.27
CA TYR A 130 -1.88 7.25 -4.27
C TYR A 130 -2.82 6.04 -4.39
N SER A 131 -3.27 5.52 -3.27
CA SER A 131 -3.92 4.22 -3.17
C SER A 131 -5.43 4.29 -3.40
N GLU A 132 -6.06 5.43 -3.10
CA GLU A 132 -7.49 5.62 -3.31
C GLU A 132 -7.82 7.05 -3.73
N GLY A 133 -8.68 7.19 -4.74
CA GLY A 133 -9.19 8.46 -5.23
C GLY A 133 -10.70 8.49 -5.35
N CYS A 134 -11.31 9.69 -5.24
CA CYS A 134 -12.75 9.86 -5.35
C CYS A 134 -13.17 10.02 -6.82
N ALA A 135 -14.09 9.17 -7.27
CA ALA A 135 -14.67 9.27 -8.61
C ALA A 135 -15.61 10.48 -8.79
N THR A 136 -16.06 11.10 -7.69
CA THR A 136 -17.03 12.21 -7.71
C THR A 136 -16.40 13.61 -7.50
N ALA A 137 -15.20 13.68 -6.96
CA ALA A 137 -14.44 14.92 -6.96
C ALA A 137 -13.79 15.08 -8.33
N ARG A 138 -14.02 16.20 -9.01
CA ARG A 138 -13.37 16.54 -10.28
C ARG A 138 -11.90 16.17 -10.18
N CYS A 139 -11.56 15.02 -10.74
CA CYS A 139 -10.19 14.57 -10.83
C CYS A 139 -9.50 15.48 -11.84
N THR A 140 -8.99 16.60 -11.37
CA THR A 140 -8.07 17.41 -12.18
C THR A 140 -6.77 16.63 -12.23
N CYS A 141 -6.70 15.65 -13.13
CA CYS A 141 -5.45 14.94 -13.49
C CYS A 141 -4.29 15.87 -13.87
N SER A 142 -4.57 17.17 -13.98
CA SER A 142 -3.62 18.19 -14.38
C SER A 142 -2.64 18.64 -13.29
N SER A 143 -2.79 18.22 -12.04
CA SER A 143 -1.92 18.65 -10.95
C SER A 143 -1.10 17.55 -10.29
N LEU A 144 -1.23 16.30 -10.70
CA LEU A 144 -0.26 15.27 -10.36
C LEU A 144 1.03 15.54 -11.16
N ARG A 145 1.86 16.43 -10.66
CA ARG A 145 3.29 16.34 -11.00
C ARG A 145 3.79 15.06 -10.38
N LEU A 146 3.80 13.99 -11.18
CA LEU A 146 4.56 12.80 -10.88
C LEU A 146 6.01 13.26 -10.65
N VAL A 147 6.43 13.27 -9.41
CA VAL A 147 7.86 13.32 -9.11
C VAL A 147 8.46 12.09 -9.78
N PRO A 148 9.56 12.19 -10.52
CA PRO A 148 10.14 11.06 -11.26
C PRO A 148 10.41 9.81 -10.41
N SER A 149 10.57 9.97 -9.10
CA SER A 149 10.73 8.91 -8.11
C SER A 149 9.41 8.26 -7.65
N MET A 150 8.24 8.87 -7.91
CA MET A 150 6.96 8.21 -7.66
C MET A 150 6.74 7.13 -8.71
N ARG A 151 7.15 5.92 -8.41
CA ARG A 151 6.69 4.73 -9.13
C ARG A 151 5.22 4.54 -8.81
N ALA A 152 4.36 5.17 -9.59
CA ALA A 152 2.98 4.77 -9.62
C ALA A 152 2.95 3.30 -10.02
N SER A 153 2.47 2.43 -9.15
CA SER A 153 2.11 1.08 -9.58
C SER A 153 1.25 1.26 -10.82
N SER A 154 1.66 0.69 -11.94
CA SER A 154 0.97 0.81 -13.22
C SER A 154 -0.49 0.32 -13.15
N THR A 155 -0.84 -0.38 -12.08
CA THR A 155 -2.17 -0.89 -11.77
C THR A 155 -3.08 0.18 -11.16
N ALA A 156 -2.58 1.05 -10.29
CA ALA A 156 -3.38 2.11 -9.67
C ALA A 156 -3.79 3.19 -10.70
N ILE A 157 -2.92 3.50 -11.66
CA ILE A 157 -3.22 4.48 -12.73
C ILE A 157 -4.20 3.90 -13.75
N ARG A 158 -4.24 2.57 -13.95
CA ARG A 158 -5.14 1.96 -14.93
C ARG A 158 -6.60 1.96 -14.51
N ASN A 159 -6.89 2.06 -13.23
CA ASN A 159 -8.27 2.05 -12.71
C ASN A 159 -8.91 3.44 -12.64
N CYS A 160 -8.14 4.51 -12.87
CA CYS A 160 -8.69 5.88 -12.90
C CYS A 160 -9.24 6.31 -14.28
N CYS A 161 -9.04 5.50 -15.34
CA CYS A 161 -9.61 5.77 -16.65
C CYS A 161 -10.41 4.56 -17.14
N PRO A 162 -11.68 4.73 -17.54
CA PRO A 162 -12.47 3.64 -18.11
C PRO A 162 -11.84 3.15 -19.43
N PRO A 163 -12.03 1.87 -19.81
CA PRO A 163 -11.35 1.22 -20.94
C PRO A 163 -11.70 1.74 -22.35
N ALA A 164 -12.50 2.79 -22.46
CA ALA A 164 -12.95 3.33 -23.75
C ALA A 164 -11.92 4.20 -24.50
N ILE A 165 -10.71 4.43 -23.93
CA ILE A 165 -9.66 5.23 -24.61
C ILE A 165 -8.45 4.34 -24.94
N ARG A 166 -8.71 3.16 -25.52
CA ARG A 166 -7.68 2.40 -26.23
C ARG A 166 -7.88 2.58 -27.73
N GLY A 167 -7.44 3.69 -28.24
CA GLY A 167 -7.45 3.90 -29.67
C GLY A 167 -7.12 5.32 -30.02
N ALA A 168 -5.89 5.56 -30.36
CA ALA A 168 -5.28 6.72 -30.96
C ALA A 168 -4.20 7.36 -30.08
N ALA A 169 -3.01 6.81 -30.16
CA ALA A 169 -1.80 7.55 -29.91
C ALA A 169 -1.64 8.53 -31.06
N THR A 170 -2.09 9.74 -30.88
CA THR A 170 -1.54 10.94 -31.55
C THR A 170 -2.21 12.17 -30.94
N SER A 171 -1.39 12.99 -30.30
CA SER A 171 -1.55 14.43 -30.15
C SER A 171 -2.94 14.98 -29.79
N ILE A 172 -2.93 15.80 -28.74
CA ILE A 172 -3.94 16.69 -28.22
C ILE A 172 -4.58 16.17 -26.92
N MET A 173 -4.09 16.72 -25.80
CA MET A 173 -4.78 16.68 -24.54
C MET A 173 -6.10 17.45 -24.65
N THR A 174 -7.19 16.74 -24.81
CA THR A 174 -8.52 17.28 -24.53
C THR A 174 -8.83 17.07 -23.05
N PRO A 175 -9.40 18.06 -22.35
CA PRO A 175 -9.81 17.89 -20.96
C PRO A 175 -10.88 16.79 -20.88
N CYS A 176 -10.70 15.86 -19.96
CA CYS A 176 -11.69 14.85 -19.65
C CYS A 176 -12.94 15.56 -19.08
N SER A 177 -13.99 15.65 -19.88
CA SER A 177 -15.23 16.38 -19.53
C SER A 177 -16.31 15.50 -18.90
N ILE A 178 -15.97 14.26 -18.54
CA ILE A 178 -16.96 13.33 -17.95
C ILE A 178 -16.29 12.56 -16.81
N CYS A 179 -16.52 12.98 -15.59
CA CYS A 179 -16.66 12.16 -14.41
C CYS A 179 -18.04 12.42 -13.85
#